data_6d7b85ac0ef0bb730873e02200494d9e
#
_entry.id   6d7b85ac0ef0bb730873e02200494d9e
#
_cell.length_a   1.000
_cell.length_b   1.000
_cell.length_c   1.000
_cell.angle_alpha   90.00
_cell.angle_beta   90.00
_cell.angle_gamma   90.00
#
_symmetry.space_group_name_H-M   'P 1'
#
loop_
_entity.id
_entity.type
_entity.pdbx_description
1 polymer ?
#
loop_
_entity_poly.entity_id
_entity_poly.type
_entity_poly.pdbx_seq_one_letter_code
_entity_poly.pdbx_strand_id
1 'polypeptide(L)'
;MKYSYLFDVDSYKASHYLQYPSGTSSIFSYVESRGGEYYETVFFGLRYYLKEYLTHRVTVEEVKKAKEFFDVHGEPFNYEGWMYIAQELEGKLPVRIRAVPEGTVVPTHNILVSIESTDPKVFWIVSWLETMLLRVWYSINVATRSHLIKRIIYDALFISSDDPDSEIAFKLHDFGSRGVSSQESAMIGGAAHLTNFMGSDTVAGVICANEYYNIPMAGFSIPAAEHSSITSWGKENEVEAYRNMLKQFAKPGALVACVSDSYDIYNACDKLWGDSLKQEVIDSGAVVIIRPDSGNPPDVVLKCIQILDSKFGSKLNSKGFKVLNNVRVIQGDGINENSINKILAVLMTNGYSASNIAFGMGGQLLQAHNRDTLKFAMKCSSITVNGEERDVFKDPVTDPGKSSKAGRLDLVKWANGKFETVKLPAGKIANEFSIMKTVYENGEVLVDESFENIRNRTSDFTKLYKK
;
A
#
# COMPACT_ATOMS: atom_id res chain seq x y z
N MET A 1 10.26 -2.85 23.94
CA MET A 1 9.06 -2.53 24.74
C MET A 1 8.00 -2.07 23.74
N LYS A 2 6.92 -2.82 23.57
CA LYS A 2 5.80 -2.43 22.71
C LYS A 2 5.01 -1.40 23.51
N TYR A 3 4.96 -0.16 23.04
CA TYR A 3 4.20 0.88 23.72
C TYR A 3 2.70 0.60 23.54
N SER A 4 1.96 0.64 24.64
CA SER A 4 0.50 0.63 24.62
C SER A 4 -0.03 1.87 23.88
N TYR A 5 -1.19 1.75 23.23
CA TYR A 5 -1.87 2.91 22.61
C TYR A 5 -2.25 4.02 23.61
N LEU A 6 -2.09 3.79 24.93
CA LEU A 6 -2.15 4.86 25.92
C LEU A 6 -1.05 5.92 25.73
N PHE A 7 0.05 5.56 25.07
CA PHE A 7 1.15 6.46 24.75
C PHE A 7 1.22 6.83 23.25
N ASP A 8 0.32 6.28 22.44
CA ASP A 8 0.25 6.58 21.01
C ASP A 8 -0.84 7.63 20.72
N VAL A 9 -0.61 8.83 21.22
CA VAL A 9 -1.53 9.96 21.18
C VAL A 9 -0.77 11.27 21.05
N ASP A 10 -1.35 12.24 20.35
CA ASP A 10 -0.85 13.61 20.39
C ASP A 10 -1.17 14.20 21.78
N SER A 11 -0.16 14.67 22.51
CA SER A 11 -0.25 15.01 23.95
C SER A 11 -1.44 15.90 24.30
N TYR A 12 -1.73 16.93 23.49
CA TYR A 12 -2.84 17.86 23.77
C TYR A 12 -4.23 17.17 23.79
N LYS A 13 -4.35 15.99 23.22
CA LYS A 13 -5.59 15.18 23.25
C LYS A 13 -5.87 14.59 24.63
N ALA A 14 -4.85 14.47 25.46
CA ALA A 14 -5.01 13.97 26.83
C ALA A 14 -5.97 14.81 27.66
N SER A 15 -6.07 16.12 27.37
CA SER A 15 -6.97 17.08 28.04
C SER A 15 -8.34 17.23 27.35
N HIS A 16 -8.60 16.64 26.19
CA HIS A 16 -9.83 16.86 25.43
C HIS A 16 -11.10 16.44 26.19
N TYR A 17 -11.03 15.43 27.04
CA TYR A 17 -12.19 14.98 27.85
C TYR A 17 -12.78 16.09 28.72
N LEU A 18 -11.99 17.10 29.10
CA LEU A 18 -12.39 18.29 29.85
C LEU A 18 -12.94 19.41 28.97
N GLN A 19 -12.70 19.35 27.64
CA GLN A 19 -13.01 20.44 26.72
C GLN A 19 -14.38 20.28 26.04
N TYR A 20 -14.93 19.07 26.03
CA TYR A 20 -16.27 18.84 25.49
C TYR A 20 -17.36 19.40 26.41
N PRO A 21 -18.54 19.74 25.85
CA PRO A 21 -19.67 20.22 26.67
C PRO A 21 -20.02 19.24 27.79
N SER A 22 -20.39 19.77 28.94
CA SER A 22 -20.94 18.94 30.05
C SER A 22 -22.17 18.16 29.56
N GLY A 23 -22.30 16.90 29.98
CA GLY A 23 -23.36 16.01 29.52
C GLY A 23 -23.10 15.34 28.18
N THR A 24 -21.89 15.46 27.62
CA THR A 24 -21.49 14.69 26.43
C THR A 24 -21.50 13.19 26.75
N SER A 25 -22.13 12.39 25.88
CA SER A 25 -22.28 10.95 26.06
C SER A 25 -21.84 10.14 24.84
N SER A 26 -21.65 10.78 23.68
CA SER A 26 -21.14 10.10 22.48
C SER A 26 -20.44 11.10 21.56
N ILE A 27 -19.40 10.61 20.87
CA ILE A 27 -18.71 11.31 19.78
C ILE A 27 -18.69 10.36 18.58
N PHE A 28 -18.98 10.90 17.39
CA PHE A 28 -18.82 10.22 16.11
C PHE A 28 -17.80 10.98 15.27
N SER A 29 -16.81 10.25 14.77
CA SER A 29 -15.77 10.78 13.88
C SER A 29 -15.61 9.92 12.63
N TYR A 30 -15.05 10.51 11.58
CA TYR A 30 -14.78 9.82 10.32
C TYR A 30 -13.38 10.13 9.78
N VAL A 31 -12.85 9.22 8.96
CA VAL A 31 -11.60 9.39 8.20
C VAL A 31 -11.95 9.50 6.72
N GLU A 32 -11.36 10.48 6.05
CA GLU A 32 -11.49 10.70 4.60
C GLU A 32 -10.17 11.15 3.98
N SER A 33 -10.03 10.93 2.65
CA SER A 33 -9.12 11.67 1.79
C SER A 33 -9.82 12.91 1.24
N ARG A 34 -9.14 14.07 1.28
CA ARG A 34 -9.64 15.34 0.74
C ARG A 34 -9.04 15.69 -0.63
N GLY A 35 -8.68 14.66 -1.41
CA GLY A 35 -7.98 14.83 -2.67
C GLY A 35 -6.48 15.00 -2.48
N GLY A 36 -5.79 15.49 -3.48
CA GLY A 36 -4.33 15.65 -3.51
C GLY A 36 -3.79 15.20 -4.85
N GLU A 37 -2.79 14.33 -4.84
CA GLU A 37 -2.17 13.84 -6.07
C GLU A 37 -3.09 12.92 -6.89
N TYR A 38 -4.07 12.28 -6.24
CA TYR A 38 -4.95 11.31 -6.88
C TYR A 38 -6.43 11.64 -6.64
N TYR A 39 -7.30 11.18 -7.52
CA TYR A 39 -8.75 11.39 -7.45
C TYR A 39 -9.51 10.25 -6.77
N GLU A 40 -8.82 9.15 -6.48
CA GLU A 40 -9.36 7.97 -5.83
C GLU A 40 -8.36 7.40 -4.84
N THR A 41 -8.83 6.54 -3.95
CA THR A 41 -8.05 5.83 -2.94
C THR A 41 -8.33 4.34 -3.01
N VAL A 42 -7.32 3.51 -2.83
CA VAL A 42 -7.49 2.08 -2.56
C VAL A 42 -7.45 1.89 -1.05
N PHE A 43 -8.59 1.59 -0.44
CA PHE A 43 -8.66 1.42 1.01
C PHE A 43 -7.99 0.12 1.43
N PHE A 44 -6.96 0.21 2.28
CA PHE A 44 -6.21 -0.95 2.78
C PHE A 44 -5.44 -0.62 4.07
N GLY A 45 -5.26 -1.63 4.93
CA GLY A 45 -4.33 -1.62 6.06
C GLY A 45 -4.98 -1.37 7.42
N LEU A 46 -6.28 -1.04 7.50
CA LEU A 46 -6.95 -0.83 8.79
C LEU A 46 -6.92 -2.09 9.65
N ARG A 47 -7.08 -3.28 9.06
CA ARG A 47 -7.05 -4.56 9.78
C ARG A 47 -5.75 -4.75 10.57
N TYR A 48 -4.60 -4.31 10.03
CA TYR A 48 -3.34 -4.35 10.75
C TYR A 48 -3.45 -3.59 12.07
N TYR A 49 -3.88 -2.32 12.03
CA TYR A 49 -4.00 -1.48 13.22
C TYR A 49 -5.00 -2.05 14.23
N LEU A 50 -6.12 -2.59 13.77
CA LEU A 50 -7.11 -3.21 14.65
C LEU A 50 -6.53 -4.42 15.38
N LYS A 51 -5.88 -5.34 14.65
CA LYS A 51 -5.32 -6.56 15.23
C LYS A 51 -4.08 -6.29 16.08
N GLU A 52 -3.21 -5.37 15.66
CA GLU A 52 -1.95 -5.10 16.33
C GLU A 52 -2.13 -4.29 17.61
N TYR A 53 -3.01 -3.30 17.57
CA TYR A 53 -3.16 -2.33 18.67
C TYR A 53 -4.47 -2.50 19.44
N LEU A 54 -5.63 -2.59 18.77
CA LEU A 54 -6.91 -2.48 19.45
C LEU A 54 -7.40 -3.78 20.10
N THR A 55 -6.77 -4.92 19.82
CA THR A 55 -7.01 -6.17 20.55
C THR A 55 -6.28 -6.21 21.90
N HIS A 56 -5.33 -5.30 22.12
CA HIS A 56 -4.65 -5.16 23.40
C HIS A 56 -5.64 -4.71 24.48
N ARG A 57 -5.61 -5.37 25.63
CA ARG A 57 -6.42 -5.01 26.80
C ARG A 57 -5.63 -4.08 27.72
N VAL A 58 -6.20 -2.92 28.03
CA VAL A 58 -5.62 -1.95 28.96
C VAL A 58 -5.57 -2.55 30.35
N THR A 59 -4.43 -2.46 30.99
CA THR A 59 -4.23 -2.93 32.36
C THR A 59 -4.16 -1.78 33.35
N VAL A 60 -4.53 -2.03 34.61
CA VAL A 60 -4.41 -1.07 35.70
C VAL A 60 -2.98 -0.54 35.85
N GLU A 61 -2.00 -1.39 35.61
CA GLU A 61 -0.58 -0.99 35.71
C GLU A 61 -0.18 -0.02 34.60
N GLU A 62 -0.65 -0.25 33.37
CA GLU A 62 -0.42 0.69 32.25
C GLU A 62 -1.06 2.05 32.53
N VAL A 63 -2.28 2.06 33.06
CA VAL A 63 -2.98 3.31 33.41
C VAL A 63 -2.21 4.10 34.48
N LYS A 64 -1.68 3.43 35.50
CA LYS A 64 -0.84 4.08 36.53
C LYS A 64 0.43 4.68 35.93
N LYS A 65 1.13 3.91 35.09
CA LYS A 65 2.34 4.40 34.37
C LYS A 65 2.01 5.60 33.46
N ALA A 66 0.88 5.53 32.75
CA ALA A 66 0.44 6.65 31.92
C ALA A 66 0.15 7.90 32.76
N LYS A 67 -0.52 7.75 33.92
CA LYS A 67 -0.76 8.86 34.83
C LYS A 67 0.54 9.53 35.26
N GLU A 68 1.49 8.76 35.76
CA GLU A 68 2.83 9.25 36.14
C GLU A 68 3.53 9.99 35.02
N PHE A 69 3.46 9.43 33.80
CA PHE A 69 4.06 10.05 32.62
C PHE A 69 3.40 11.38 32.28
N PHE A 70 2.06 11.44 32.17
CA PHE A 70 1.36 12.65 31.76
C PHE A 70 1.41 13.75 32.82
N ASP A 71 1.47 13.41 34.11
CA ASP A 71 1.68 14.37 35.20
C ASP A 71 3.02 15.12 35.06
N VAL A 72 4.10 14.40 34.73
CA VAL A 72 5.43 14.99 34.48
C VAL A 72 5.46 15.73 33.15
N HIS A 73 4.76 15.17 32.12
CA HIS A 73 4.66 15.77 30.79
C HIS A 73 3.88 17.09 30.78
N GLY A 74 3.02 17.32 31.77
CA GLY A 74 2.27 18.58 31.96
C GLY A 74 0.89 18.59 31.29
N GLU A 75 0.34 17.45 30.90
CA GLU A 75 -1.01 17.33 30.33
C GLU A 75 -1.96 16.60 31.30
N PRO A 76 -3.19 17.11 31.47
CA PRO A 76 -4.21 16.40 32.24
C PRO A 76 -4.52 15.03 31.62
N PHE A 77 -4.46 14.00 32.45
CA PHE A 77 -4.76 12.62 32.03
C PHE A 77 -6.07 12.13 32.68
N ASN A 78 -6.97 11.56 31.85
CA ASN A 78 -8.24 11.03 32.35
C ASN A 78 -8.06 9.69 33.10
N TYR A 79 -7.43 9.78 34.29
CA TYR A 79 -7.11 8.61 35.10
C TYR A 79 -8.36 7.77 35.42
N GLU A 80 -9.45 8.39 35.89
CA GLU A 80 -10.70 7.71 36.24
C GLU A 80 -11.34 7.02 35.02
N GLY A 81 -11.36 7.68 33.86
CA GLY A 81 -11.89 7.13 32.63
C GLY A 81 -11.08 5.90 32.14
N TRP A 82 -9.75 5.97 32.23
CA TRP A 82 -8.89 4.85 31.87
C TRP A 82 -8.95 3.71 32.89
N MET A 83 -9.05 4.01 34.17
CA MET A 83 -9.27 3.00 35.22
C MET A 83 -10.61 2.29 35.03
N TYR A 84 -11.66 3.01 34.64
CA TYR A 84 -12.96 2.43 34.32
C TYR A 84 -12.84 1.41 33.14
N ILE A 85 -12.11 1.76 32.07
CA ILE A 85 -11.84 0.83 30.98
C ILE A 85 -11.09 -0.40 31.50
N ALA A 86 -10.04 -0.21 32.31
CA ALA A 86 -9.20 -1.31 32.78
C ALA A 86 -9.93 -2.26 33.73
N GLN A 87 -10.79 -1.76 34.60
CA GLN A 87 -11.43 -2.52 35.67
C GLN A 87 -12.84 -3.01 35.31
N GLU A 88 -13.69 -2.12 34.79
CA GLU A 88 -15.11 -2.44 34.57
C GLU A 88 -15.36 -2.97 33.16
N LEU A 89 -14.53 -2.60 32.17
CA LEU A 89 -14.65 -3.07 30.80
C LEU A 89 -13.60 -4.14 30.42
N GLU A 90 -12.95 -4.74 31.44
CA GLU A 90 -11.92 -5.78 31.23
C GLU A 90 -10.77 -5.34 30.31
N GLY A 91 -10.46 -4.05 30.28
CA GLY A 91 -9.45 -3.45 29.40
C GLY A 91 -9.85 -3.33 27.92
N LYS A 92 -11.09 -3.66 27.58
CA LYS A 92 -11.61 -3.55 26.20
C LYS A 92 -12.04 -2.12 25.89
N LEU A 93 -11.69 -1.63 24.68
CA LEU A 93 -12.10 -0.30 24.26
C LEU A 93 -13.57 -0.30 23.82
N PRO A 94 -14.43 0.54 24.44
CA PRO A 94 -15.84 0.61 24.11
C PRO A 94 -16.08 1.52 22.89
N VAL A 95 -15.64 1.07 21.73
CA VAL A 95 -15.85 1.76 20.46
C VAL A 95 -16.39 0.81 19.40
N ARG A 96 -17.15 1.39 18.46
CA ARG A 96 -17.51 0.75 17.20
C ARG A 96 -16.79 1.45 16.05
N ILE A 97 -16.09 0.65 15.23
CA ILE A 97 -15.44 1.13 14.02
C ILE A 97 -16.11 0.45 12.82
N ARG A 98 -16.58 1.29 11.87
CA ARG A 98 -17.08 0.82 10.59
C ARG A 98 -16.13 1.30 9.50
N ALA A 99 -15.91 0.48 8.49
CA ALA A 99 -15.02 0.80 7.39
C ALA A 99 -15.50 0.20 6.07
N VAL A 100 -15.01 0.78 4.99
CA VAL A 100 -15.12 0.24 3.63
C VAL A 100 -14.36 -1.10 3.58
N PRO A 101 -14.84 -2.14 2.86
CA PRO A 101 -14.07 -3.36 2.65
C PRO A 101 -12.71 -3.06 2.01
N GLU A 102 -11.63 -3.62 2.57
CA GLU A 102 -10.28 -3.40 2.05
C GLU A 102 -10.15 -3.85 0.59
N GLY A 103 -9.34 -3.15 -0.19
CA GLY A 103 -9.23 -3.31 -1.65
C GLY A 103 -10.26 -2.52 -2.45
N THR A 104 -11.26 -1.90 -1.82
CA THR A 104 -12.24 -1.08 -2.55
C THR A 104 -11.58 0.23 -3.02
N VAL A 105 -11.77 0.52 -4.30
CA VAL A 105 -11.36 1.80 -4.90
C VAL A 105 -12.50 2.80 -4.69
N VAL A 106 -12.22 3.87 -3.93
CA VAL A 106 -13.20 4.88 -3.53
C VAL A 106 -12.74 6.26 -4.00
N PRO A 107 -13.57 7.04 -4.71
CA PRO A 107 -13.23 8.42 -5.04
C PRO A 107 -12.96 9.25 -3.79
N THR A 108 -11.99 10.16 -3.88
CA THR A 108 -11.68 11.10 -2.78
C THR A 108 -12.91 11.89 -2.35
N HIS A 109 -12.85 12.57 -1.21
CA HIS A 109 -13.96 13.28 -0.59
C HIS A 109 -15.12 12.39 -0.08
N ASN A 110 -14.91 11.08 -0.03
CA ASN A 110 -15.80 10.13 0.63
C ASN A 110 -15.19 9.62 1.93
N ILE A 111 -16.04 9.28 2.91
CA ILE A 111 -15.57 8.67 4.15
C ILE A 111 -15.14 7.22 3.89
N LEU A 112 -14.07 6.81 4.57
CA LEU A 112 -13.51 5.46 4.47
C LEU A 112 -13.67 4.67 5.76
N VAL A 113 -13.62 5.37 6.89
CA VAL A 113 -13.74 4.83 8.24
C VAL A 113 -14.65 5.74 9.06
N SER A 114 -15.49 5.17 9.91
CA SER A 114 -16.17 5.89 10.98
C SER A 114 -15.90 5.21 12.32
N ILE A 115 -15.85 6.00 13.38
CA ILE A 115 -15.67 5.54 14.76
C ILE A 115 -16.61 6.29 15.69
N GLU A 116 -17.21 5.57 16.62
CA GLU A 116 -18.02 6.12 17.71
C GLU A 116 -17.76 5.39 19.02
N SER A 117 -17.95 6.07 20.13
CA SER A 117 -17.96 5.43 21.45
C SER A 117 -19.29 4.69 21.67
N THR A 118 -19.20 3.51 22.27
CA THR A 118 -20.37 2.68 22.63
C THR A 118 -20.75 2.79 24.11
N ASP A 119 -19.90 3.43 24.92
CA ASP A 119 -20.14 3.68 26.35
C ASP A 119 -20.14 5.20 26.65
N PRO A 120 -21.23 5.74 27.22
CA PRO A 120 -21.32 7.16 27.52
C PRO A 120 -20.25 7.70 28.48
N LYS A 121 -19.70 6.88 29.37
CA LYS A 121 -18.63 7.29 30.28
C LYS A 121 -17.29 7.49 29.59
N VAL A 122 -17.13 6.92 28.39
CA VAL A 122 -15.87 6.87 27.66
C VAL A 122 -15.97 7.55 26.28
N PHE A 123 -16.91 8.49 26.12
CA PHE A 123 -17.12 9.22 24.86
C PHE A 123 -15.83 9.82 24.27
N TRP A 124 -14.92 10.28 25.12
CA TRP A 124 -13.68 10.96 24.80
C TRP A 124 -12.64 10.06 24.08
N ILE A 125 -12.79 8.73 24.18
CA ILE A 125 -11.85 7.76 23.59
C ILE A 125 -11.72 7.92 22.08
N VAL A 126 -12.76 8.38 21.40
CA VAL A 126 -12.76 8.60 19.94
C VAL A 126 -11.69 9.62 19.53
N SER A 127 -11.55 10.71 20.31
CA SER A 127 -10.50 11.71 20.06
C SER A 127 -9.10 11.16 20.36
N TRP A 128 -8.97 10.32 21.39
CA TRP A 128 -7.71 9.70 21.74
C TRP A 128 -7.15 8.83 20.61
N LEU A 129 -8.01 8.03 19.98
CA LEU A 129 -7.63 7.06 18.95
C LEU A 129 -7.33 7.68 17.57
N GLU A 130 -7.54 9.00 17.39
CA GLU A 130 -7.28 9.68 16.11
C GLU A 130 -5.84 9.46 15.62
N THR A 131 -4.85 9.64 16.51
CA THR A 131 -3.42 9.58 16.13
C THR A 131 -3.07 8.24 15.51
N MET A 132 -3.49 7.14 16.13
CA MET A 132 -3.25 5.79 15.65
C MET A 132 -4.06 5.48 14.37
N LEU A 133 -5.38 5.72 14.41
CA LEU A 133 -6.26 5.38 13.28
C LEU A 133 -5.92 6.17 12.01
N LEU A 134 -5.51 7.43 12.17
CA LEU A 134 -5.21 8.26 11.02
C LEU A 134 -3.98 7.76 10.25
N ARG A 135 -3.05 7.02 10.88
CA ARG A 135 -1.88 6.43 10.22
C ARG A 135 -2.23 5.46 9.08
N VAL A 136 -3.49 5.02 9.00
CA VAL A 136 -3.96 4.22 7.84
C VAL A 136 -3.74 4.94 6.50
N TRP A 137 -3.55 6.28 6.53
CA TRP A 137 -3.20 7.06 5.34
C TRP A 137 -2.00 6.48 4.59
N TYR A 138 -1.02 5.93 5.33
CA TYR A 138 0.21 5.44 4.72
C TYR A 138 -0.03 4.23 3.81
N SER A 139 -0.66 3.19 4.33
CA SER A 139 -0.98 1.99 3.53
C SER A 139 -1.94 2.29 2.39
N ILE A 140 -2.90 3.21 2.59
CA ILE A 140 -3.82 3.64 1.52
C ILE A 140 -3.05 4.36 0.41
N ASN A 141 -2.10 5.25 0.74
CA ASN A 141 -1.29 5.93 -0.27
C ASN A 141 -0.45 4.94 -1.08
N VAL A 142 0.21 3.98 -0.44
CA VAL A 142 1.00 2.94 -1.13
C VAL A 142 0.11 2.06 -2.01
N ALA A 143 -1.03 1.57 -1.49
CA ALA A 143 -1.96 0.76 -2.26
C ALA A 143 -2.51 1.52 -3.47
N THR A 144 -2.82 2.81 -3.31
CA THR A 144 -3.33 3.70 -4.36
C THR A 144 -2.29 3.90 -5.45
N ARG A 145 -1.05 4.25 -5.10
CA ARG A 145 0.05 4.41 -6.08
C ARG A 145 0.30 3.11 -6.83
N SER A 146 0.40 2.00 -6.12
CA SER A 146 0.59 0.68 -6.71
C SER A 146 -0.54 0.33 -7.69
N HIS A 147 -1.79 0.64 -7.34
CA HIS A 147 -2.97 0.45 -8.19
C HIS A 147 -2.91 1.29 -9.48
N LEU A 148 -2.55 2.56 -9.38
CA LEU A 148 -2.44 3.44 -10.54
C LEU A 148 -1.33 2.99 -11.49
N ILE A 149 -0.18 2.57 -10.95
CA ILE A 149 0.91 1.98 -11.75
C ILE A 149 0.45 0.69 -12.43
N LYS A 150 -0.33 -0.15 -11.71
CA LYS A 150 -0.90 -1.38 -12.31
C LYS A 150 -1.76 -1.07 -13.53
N ARG A 151 -2.59 -0.02 -13.48
CA ARG A 151 -3.40 0.41 -14.62
C ARG A 151 -2.53 0.84 -15.79
N ILE A 152 -1.52 1.68 -15.55
CA ILE A 152 -0.58 2.14 -16.57
C ILE A 152 0.09 0.95 -17.30
N ILE A 153 0.59 -0.01 -16.53
CA ILE A 153 1.27 -1.18 -17.10
C ILE A 153 0.27 -2.09 -17.81
N TYR A 154 -0.93 -2.26 -17.23
CA TYR A 154 -1.97 -3.10 -17.84
C TYR A 154 -2.45 -2.55 -19.17
N ASP A 155 -2.61 -1.23 -19.33
CA ASP A 155 -2.93 -0.57 -20.60
C ASP A 155 -1.92 -0.95 -21.69
N ALA A 156 -0.62 -0.86 -21.38
CA ALA A 156 0.44 -1.21 -22.32
C ALA A 156 0.47 -2.73 -22.65
N LEU A 157 0.26 -3.59 -21.65
CA LEU A 157 0.14 -5.03 -21.86
C LEU A 157 -1.10 -5.37 -22.69
N PHE A 158 -2.23 -4.75 -22.42
CA PHE A 158 -3.47 -4.96 -23.17
C PHE A 158 -3.27 -4.63 -24.68
N ILE A 159 -2.49 -3.61 -24.98
CA ILE A 159 -2.17 -3.24 -26.38
C ILE A 159 -1.15 -4.20 -27.00
N SER A 160 -0.14 -4.66 -26.25
CA SER A 160 1.08 -5.24 -26.83
C SER A 160 1.42 -6.66 -26.39
N SER A 161 0.66 -7.28 -25.47
CA SER A 161 0.86 -8.66 -25.01
C SER A 161 -0.28 -9.57 -25.41
N ASP A 162 0.01 -10.86 -25.63
CA ASP A 162 -1.00 -11.88 -25.88
C ASP A 162 -1.75 -12.29 -24.61
N ASP A 163 -1.14 -12.15 -23.45
CA ASP A 163 -1.72 -12.55 -22.15
C ASP A 163 -1.46 -11.50 -21.04
N PRO A 164 -2.14 -10.34 -21.11
CA PRO A 164 -1.95 -9.26 -20.14
C PRO A 164 -2.36 -9.66 -18.71
N ASP A 165 -3.36 -10.53 -18.55
CA ASP A 165 -3.90 -10.92 -17.25
C ASP A 165 -2.90 -11.76 -16.45
N SER A 166 -2.17 -12.68 -17.08
CA SER A 166 -1.17 -13.51 -16.40
C SER A 166 0.12 -12.74 -16.14
N GLU A 167 0.48 -11.81 -17.02
CA GLU A 167 1.75 -11.08 -16.92
C GLU A 167 1.74 -9.98 -15.87
N ILE A 168 0.61 -9.30 -15.67
CA ILE A 168 0.54 -8.08 -14.84
C ILE A 168 1.01 -8.28 -13.41
N ALA A 169 0.80 -9.47 -12.83
CA ALA A 169 1.08 -9.76 -11.43
C ALA A 169 2.55 -9.52 -11.04
N PHE A 170 3.49 -9.62 -11.98
CA PHE A 170 4.93 -9.52 -11.76
C PHE A 170 5.61 -8.38 -12.52
N LYS A 171 4.86 -7.38 -12.96
CA LYS A 171 5.42 -6.25 -13.74
C LYS A 171 5.94 -5.10 -12.91
N LEU A 172 5.57 -5.01 -11.62
CA LEU A 172 6.17 -4.09 -10.66
C LEU A 172 6.58 -4.85 -9.41
N HIS A 173 7.87 -4.75 -9.05
CA HIS A 173 8.45 -5.35 -7.85
C HIS A 173 8.72 -4.29 -6.80
N ASP A 174 8.41 -4.60 -5.54
CA ASP A 174 8.74 -3.77 -4.40
C ASP A 174 10.21 -4.00 -3.98
N PHE A 175 11.04 -2.98 -4.16
CA PHE A 175 12.45 -2.90 -3.73
C PHE A 175 12.64 -1.91 -2.55
N GLY A 176 11.54 -1.54 -1.87
CA GLY A 176 11.48 -0.41 -0.96
C GLY A 176 11.85 -0.68 0.49
N SER A 177 12.07 -1.92 0.91
CA SER A 177 12.28 -2.29 2.31
C SER A 177 13.33 -1.43 3.02
N ARG A 178 14.49 -1.23 2.40
CA ARG A 178 15.59 -0.41 2.93
C ARG A 178 15.35 1.10 2.80
N GLY A 179 14.35 1.50 2.03
CA GLY A 179 14.03 2.91 1.72
C GLY A 179 13.02 3.54 2.67
N VAL A 180 12.41 2.80 3.59
CA VAL A 180 11.44 3.31 4.57
C VAL A 180 12.08 3.55 5.94
N SER A 181 11.39 4.33 6.77
CA SER A 181 11.91 4.81 8.06
C SER A 181 11.83 3.78 9.20
N SER A 182 11.03 2.71 9.06
CA SER A 182 10.86 1.70 10.11
C SER A 182 10.48 0.34 9.53
N GLN A 183 10.70 -0.72 10.32
CA GLN A 183 10.25 -2.06 9.97
C GLN A 183 8.73 -2.13 9.83
N GLU A 184 7.97 -1.44 10.67
CA GLU A 184 6.52 -1.37 10.59
C GLU A 184 6.07 -0.75 9.26
N SER A 185 6.72 0.33 8.80
CA SER A 185 6.46 0.92 7.48
C SER A 185 6.74 -0.07 6.35
N ALA A 186 7.83 -0.84 6.43
CA ALA A 186 8.12 -1.89 5.45
C ALA A 186 7.05 -2.99 5.44
N MET A 187 6.56 -3.40 6.63
CA MET A 187 5.51 -4.39 6.78
C MET A 187 4.20 -3.92 6.13
N ILE A 188 3.70 -2.76 6.55
CA ILE A 188 2.38 -2.27 6.12
C ILE A 188 2.41 -1.81 4.65
N GLY A 189 3.47 -1.09 4.26
CA GLY A 189 3.64 -0.62 2.89
C GLY A 189 3.85 -1.77 1.90
N GLY A 190 4.70 -2.74 2.26
CA GLY A 190 4.90 -3.94 1.44
C GLY A 190 3.60 -4.74 1.27
N ALA A 191 2.84 -4.95 2.34
CA ALA A 191 1.53 -5.61 2.25
C ALA A 191 0.53 -4.81 1.38
N ALA A 192 0.55 -3.48 1.44
CA ALA A 192 -0.28 -2.62 0.61
C ALA A 192 0.05 -2.77 -0.89
N HIS A 193 1.33 -2.85 -1.26
CA HIS A 193 1.75 -3.15 -2.63
C HIS A 193 1.24 -4.52 -3.10
N LEU A 194 1.30 -5.53 -2.23
CA LEU A 194 0.87 -6.89 -2.55
C LEU A 194 -0.64 -7.03 -2.80
N THR A 195 -1.44 -6.02 -2.54
CA THR A 195 -2.86 -5.98 -2.96
C THR A 195 -3.01 -5.82 -4.48
N ASN A 196 -1.97 -5.35 -5.17
CA ASN A 196 -1.98 -5.08 -6.61
C ASN A 196 -1.04 -5.98 -7.40
N PHE A 197 0.15 -6.27 -6.87
CA PHE A 197 1.18 -7.08 -7.53
C PHE A 197 1.61 -8.24 -6.63
N MET A 198 2.42 -9.14 -7.19
CA MET A 198 2.95 -10.31 -6.47
C MET A 198 4.48 -10.33 -6.41
N GLY A 199 5.16 -9.41 -7.10
CA GLY A 199 6.62 -9.27 -7.05
C GLY A 199 7.07 -8.41 -5.87
N SER A 200 7.92 -8.94 -4.98
CA SER A 200 8.41 -8.18 -3.83
C SER A 200 9.69 -8.79 -3.25
N ASP A 201 10.67 -7.94 -2.97
CA ASP A 201 11.85 -8.25 -2.15
C ASP A 201 11.67 -7.77 -0.69
N THR A 202 10.55 -7.10 -0.38
CA THR A 202 10.20 -6.66 0.97
C THR A 202 9.57 -7.81 1.75
N VAL A 203 10.40 -8.69 2.31
CA VAL A 203 9.97 -9.86 3.10
C VAL A 203 9.03 -9.46 4.23
N ALA A 204 9.27 -8.33 4.88
CA ALA A 204 8.40 -7.80 5.93
C ALA A 204 6.95 -7.63 5.48
N GLY A 205 6.71 -7.18 4.23
CA GLY A 205 5.37 -7.05 3.66
C GLY A 205 4.68 -8.40 3.44
N VAL A 206 5.44 -9.42 3.01
CA VAL A 206 4.93 -10.79 2.84
C VAL A 206 4.52 -11.38 4.20
N ILE A 207 5.35 -11.19 5.23
CA ILE A 207 5.05 -11.61 6.62
C ILE A 207 3.81 -10.88 7.13
N CYS A 208 3.68 -9.58 6.91
CA CYS A 208 2.49 -8.81 7.30
C CYS A 208 1.20 -9.38 6.66
N ALA A 209 1.25 -9.71 5.38
CA ALA A 209 0.12 -10.34 4.70
C ALA A 209 -0.20 -11.74 5.27
N ASN A 210 0.82 -12.51 5.64
CA ASN A 210 0.64 -13.83 6.28
C ASN A 210 -0.02 -13.70 7.66
N GLU A 211 0.53 -12.87 8.55
CA GLU A 211 0.11 -12.79 9.95
C GLU A 211 -1.25 -12.09 10.13
N TYR A 212 -1.48 -11.01 9.39
CA TYR A 212 -2.67 -10.18 9.59
C TYR A 212 -3.82 -10.49 8.62
N TYR A 213 -3.51 -11.12 7.48
CA TYR A 213 -4.49 -11.40 6.42
C TYR A 213 -4.64 -12.88 6.07
N ASN A 214 -3.98 -13.77 6.81
CA ASN A 214 -4.10 -15.22 6.72
C ASN A 214 -3.78 -15.79 5.31
N ILE A 215 -2.87 -15.17 4.56
CA ILE A 215 -2.41 -15.71 3.28
C ILE A 215 -1.02 -16.33 3.44
N PRO A 216 -0.85 -17.64 3.19
CA PRO A 216 0.43 -18.32 3.41
C PRO A 216 1.60 -17.69 2.63
N MET A 217 1.34 -17.24 1.39
CA MET A 217 2.34 -16.60 0.55
C MET A 217 1.67 -15.56 -0.36
N ALA A 218 1.88 -14.28 -0.06
CA ALA A 218 1.30 -13.18 -0.81
C ALA A 218 2.21 -12.63 -1.90
N GLY A 219 3.52 -12.82 -1.80
CA GLY A 219 4.50 -12.24 -2.71
C GLY A 219 5.65 -13.19 -3.00
N PHE A 220 6.32 -12.99 -4.14
CA PHE A 220 7.38 -13.84 -4.64
C PHE A 220 8.56 -13.00 -5.10
N SER A 221 9.75 -13.60 -5.05
CA SER A 221 10.99 -13.07 -5.61
C SER A 221 11.73 -14.14 -6.38
N ILE A 222 12.82 -13.76 -7.06
CA ILE A 222 13.69 -14.63 -7.84
C ILE A 222 15.14 -14.40 -7.44
N PRO A 223 16.06 -15.35 -7.70
CA PRO A 223 17.48 -15.10 -7.55
C PRO A 223 17.90 -13.88 -8.37
N ALA A 224 18.48 -12.88 -7.68
CA ALA A 224 18.90 -11.62 -8.28
C ALA A 224 20.28 -11.21 -7.75
N ALA A 225 21.15 -10.76 -8.65
CA ALA A 225 22.46 -10.21 -8.29
C ALA A 225 22.33 -8.76 -7.80
N GLU A 226 23.22 -8.35 -6.91
CA GLU A 226 23.51 -6.94 -6.63
C GLU A 226 24.94 -6.59 -7.10
N HIS A 227 25.29 -5.30 -7.13
CA HIS A 227 26.61 -4.87 -7.61
C HIS A 227 27.76 -5.55 -6.86
N SER A 228 27.68 -5.69 -5.55
CA SER A 228 28.74 -6.32 -4.75
C SER A 228 28.99 -7.78 -5.12
N SER A 229 27.93 -8.55 -5.45
CA SER A 229 28.05 -9.95 -5.86
C SER A 229 28.61 -10.13 -7.27
N ILE A 230 28.62 -9.07 -8.08
CA ILE A 230 29.24 -9.05 -9.41
C ILE A 230 30.64 -8.44 -9.34
N THR A 231 30.78 -7.25 -8.77
CA THR A 231 32.07 -6.52 -8.76
C THR A 231 33.15 -7.18 -7.90
N SER A 232 32.75 -8.02 -6.93
CA SER A 232 33.70 -8.81 -6.13
C SER A 232 34.55 -9.80 -6.94
N TRP A 233 34.11 -10.15 -8.17
CA TRP A 233 34.89 -11.00 -9.09
C TRP A 233 36.02 -10.23 -9.78
N GLY A 234 36.01 -8.89 -9.71
CA GLY A 234 36.90 -8.01 -10.46
C GLY A 234 36.41 -7.73 -11.88
N LYS A 235 36.77 -6.56 -12.39
CA LYS A 235 36.29 -6.06 -13.69
C LYS A 235 36.56 -7.04 -14.83
N GLU A 236 37.74 -7.64 -14.85
CA GLU A 236 38.18 -8.56 -15.93
C GLU A 236 37.44 -9.90 -15.88
N ASN A 237 36.77 -10.22 -14.76
CA ASN A 237 36.04 -11.45 -14.57
C ASN A 237 34.52 -11.23 -14.49
N GLU A 238 34.01 -10.12 -14.97
CA GLU A 238 32.56 -9.83 -14.96
C GLU A 238 31.74 -10.94 -15.66
N VAL A 239 32.24 -11.48 -16.75
CA VAL A 239 31.61 -12.59 -17.47
C VAL A 239 31.53 -13.86 -16.62
N GLU A 240 32.52 -14.13 -15.79
CA GLU A 240 32.52 -15.29 -14.89
C GLU A 240 31.53 -15.12 -13.73
N ALA A 241 31.35 -13.89 -13.25
CA ALA A 241 30.29 -13.58 -12.30
C ALA A 241 28.91 -13.91 -12.86
N TYR A 242 28.65 -13.53 -14.11
CA TYR A 242 27.39 -13.86 -14.81
C TYR A 242 27.25 -15.35 -15.05
N ARG A 243 28.32 -16.03 -15.47
CA ARG A 243 28.35 -17.50 -15.65
C ARG A 243 28.04 -18.22 -14.35
N ASN A 244 28.55 -17.72 -13.21
CA ASN A 244 28.24 -18.27 -11.91
C ASN A 244 26.73 -18.12 -11.59
N MET A 245 26.11 -17.00 -11.91
CA MET A 245 24.64 -16.82 -11.73
C MET A 245 23.86 -17.87 -12.53
N LEU A 246 24.25 -18.11 -13.79
CA LEU A 246 23.65 -19.17 -14.60
C LEU A 246 23.85 -20.54 -13.98
N LYS A 247 25.09 -20.88 -13.59
CA LYS A 247 25.43 -22.17 -12.98
C LYS A 247 24.65 -22.48 -11.71
N GLN A 248 24.43 -21.47 -10.86
CA GLN A 248 23.74 -21.65 -9.59
C GLN A 248 22.22 -21.70 -9.72
N PHE A 249 21.64 -20.93 -10.64
CA PHE A 249 20.20 -20.66 -10.59
C PHE A 249 19.46 -20.98 -11.89
N ALA A 250 20.16 -21.07 -13.06
CA ALA A 250 19.48 -21.31 -14.32
C ALA A 250 19.08 -22.79 -14.45
N LYS A 251 17.81 -23.00 -14.77
CA LYS A 251 17.20 -24.29 -15.11
C LYS A 251 15.97 -24.03 -15.97
N PRO A 252 15.46 -25.03 -16.71
CA PRO A 252 14.29 -24.83 -17.56
C PRO A 252 13.13 -24.16 -16.82
N GLY A 253 12.65 -23.03 -17.37
CA GLY A 253 11.54 -22.25 -16.81
C GLY A 253 11.90 -21.32 -15.64
N ALA A 254 13.16 -21.32 -15.15
CA ALA A 254 13.58 -20.39 -14.10
C ALA A 254 13.78 -18.98 -14.64
N LEU A 255 13.59 -18.00 -13.75
CA LEU A 255 13.94 -16.60 -13.96
C LEU A 255 15.18 -16.27 -13.13
N VAL A 256 16.19 -15.64 -13.74
CA VAL A 256 17.43 -15.23 -13.06
C VAL A 256 17.71 -13.78 -13.39
N ALA A 257 17.70 -12.89 -12.39
CA ALA A 257 17.97 -11.47 -12.59
C ALA A 257 19.44 -11.15 -12.31
N CYS A 258 20.06 -10.38 -13.22
CA CYS A 258 21.45 -10.01 -13.10
C CYS A 258 21.67 -8.53 -13.38
N VAL A 259 22.17 -7.79 -12.38
CA VAL A 259 22.63 -6.41 -12.57
C VAL A 259 23.84 -6.43 -13.51
N SER A 260 23.79 -5.62 -14.56
CA SER A 260 24.73 -5.74 -15.67
C SER A 260 25.36 -4.40 -16.10
N ASP A 261 25.20 -3.36 -15.28
CA ASP A 261 25.75 -2.02 -15.52
C ASP A 261 26.92 -1.67 -14.58
N SER A 262 27.53 -2.68 -13.97
CA SER A 262 28.68 -2.43 -13.06
C SER A 262 29.79 -1.66 -13.75
N TYR A 263 29.97 -1.82 -15.06
CA TYR A 263 31.00 -1.12 -15.84
C TYR A 263 30.45 -0.54 -17.15
N ASP A 264 29.87 -1.38 -18.02
CA ASP A 264 29.30 -0.95 -19.31
C ASP A 264 28.13 -1.87 -19.67
N ILE A 265 26.90 -1.38 -19.47
CA ILE A 265 25.68 -2.14 -19.74
C ILE A 265 25.55 -2.55 -21.21
N TYR A 266 26.01 -1.71 -22.14
CA TYR A 266 25.90 -2.02 -23.57
C TYR A 266 26.89 -3.10 -23.98
N ASN A 267 28.13 -3.04 -23.46
CA ASN A 267 29.10 -4.12 -23.62
C ASN A 267 28.63 -5.41 -22.94
N ALA A 268 28.00 -5.30 -21.76
CA ALA A 268 27.42 -6.48 -21.09
C ALA A 268 26.34 -7.14 -21.95
N CYS A 269 25.40 -6.36 -22.51
CA CYS A 269 24.36 -6.89 -23.40
C CYS A 269 24.92 -7.46 -24.71
N ASP A 270 25.90 -6.76 -25.34
CA ASP A 270 26.45 -7.16 -26.66
C ASP A 270 27.44 -8.31 -26.54
N LYS A 271 28.48 -8.16 -25.71
CA LYS A 271 29.61 -9.10 -25.67
C LYS A 271 29.45 -10.17 -24.61
N LEU A 272 29.11 -9.80 -23.38
CA LEU A 272 29.12 -10.76 -22.28
C LEU A 272 27.90 -11.69 -22.36
N TRP A 273 26.70 -11.15 -22.37
CA TRP A 273 25.48 -11.93 -22.54
C TRP A 273 25.27 -12.39 -23.99
N GLY A 274 25.46 -11.48 -24.96
CA GLY A 274 25.11 -11.68 -26.36
C GLY A 274 26.07 -12.54 -27.16
N ASP A 275 27.37 -12.61 -26.80
CA ASP A 275 28.36 -13.44 -27.44
C ASP A 275 28.89 -14.55 -26.51
N SER A 276 29.51 -14.18 -25.37
CA SER A 276 30.21 -15.13 -24.49
C SER A 276 29.30 -16.14 -23.79
N LEU A 277 28.12 -15.70 -23.33
CA LEU A 277 27.18 -16.52 -22.53
C LEU A 277 25.93 -16.94 -23.32
N LYS A 278 25.77 -16.47 -24.54
CA LYS A 278 24.55 -16.70 -25.34
C LYS A 278 24.12 -18.17 -25.38
N GLN A 279 25.05 -19.07 -25.71
CA GLN A 279 24.72 -20.48 -25.81
C GLN A 279 24.35 -21.09 -24.46
N GLU A 280 25.06 -20.69 -23.37
CA GLU A 280 24.77 -21.15 -22.02
C GLU A 280 23.36 -20.69 -21.55
N VAL A 281 22.96 -19.45 -21.90
CA VAL A 281 21.59 -18.95 -21.64
C VAL A 281 20.54 -19.78 -22.37
N ILE A 282 20.75 -20.04 -23.66
CA ILE A 282 19.81 -20.82 -24.49
C ILE A 282 19.69 -22.25 -23.97
N ASP A 283 20.81 -22.92 -23.71
CA ASP A 283 20.86 -24.32 -23.28
C ASP A 283 20.27 -24.53 -21.89
N SER A 284 20.36 -23.52 -21.04
CA SER A 284 19.76 -23.56 -19.68
C SER A 284 18.25 -23.67 -19.68
N GLY A 285 17.58 -23.20 -20.73
CA GLY A 285 16.12 -23.08 -20.80
C GLY A 285 15.52 -22.06 -19.80
N ALA A 286 16.36 -21.27 -19.12
CA ALA A 286 15.94 -20.19 -18.26
C ALA A 286 15.68 -18.89 -19.03
N VAL A 287 15.04 -17.93 -18.40
CA VAL A 287 14.94 -16.54 -18.86
C VAL A 287 15.85 -15.68 -18.00
N VAL A 288 16.87 -15.07 -18.62
CA VAL A 288 17.75 -14.13 -17.94
C VAL A 288 17.17 -12.73 -17.99
N ILE A 289 17.07 -12.09 -16.82
CA ILE A 289 16.55 -10.74 -16.66
C ILE A 289 17.71 -9.80 -16.41
N ILE A 290 18.04 -9.00 -17.43
CA ILE A 290 19.15 -8.06 -17.40
C ILE A 290 18.68 -6.76 -16.76
N ARG A 291 19.44 -6.29 -15.74
CA ARG A 291 19.12 -5.09 -15.01
C ARG A 291 20.13 -3.97 -15.28
N PRO A 292 19.78 -2.97 -16.09
CA PRO A 292 20.43 -1.67 -16.06
C PRO A 292 19.97 -0.92 -14.81
N ASP A 293 20.87 -0.21 -14.14
CA ASP A 293 20.60 0.47 -12.87
C ASP A 293 21.09 1.93 -12.88
N SER A 294 21.41 2.46 -14.06
CA SER A 294 21.95 3.79 -14.26
C SER A 294 21.54 4.40 -15.61
N GLY A 295 21.70 5.71 -15.76
CA GLY A 295 21.42 6.46 -16.99
C GLY A 295 19.96 6.92 -17.13
N ASN A 296 19.58 7.45 -18.30
CA ASN A 296 18.19 7.82 -18.59
C ASN A 296 17.36 6.57 -18.91
N PRO A 297 16.38 6.19 -18.05
CA PRO A 297 15.73 4.89 -18.16
C PRO A 297 15.09 4.58 -19.54
N PRO A 298 14.32 5.47 -20.20
CA PRO A 298 13.75 5.16 -21.51
C PRO A 298 14.80 4.83 -22.58
N ASP A 299 15.88 5.61 -22.61
CA ASP A 299 16.94 5.45 -23.63
C ASP A 299 17.76 4.18 -23.38
N VAL A 300 18.15 3.94 -22.11
CA VAL A 300 18.96 2.79 -21.74
C VAL A 300 18.18 1.49 -21.96
N VAL A 301 16.92 1.43 -21.52
CA VAL A 301 16.08 0.24 -21.67
C VAL A 301 15.86 -0.09 -23.15
N LEU A 302 15.50 0.91 -23.98
CA LEU A 302 15.32 0.69 -25.42
C LEU A 302 16.61 0.16 -26.05
N LYS A 303 17.75 0.80 -25.76
CA LYS A 303 19.03 0.39 -26.32
C LYS A 303 19.44 -1.01 -25.92
N CYS A 304 19.25 -1.38 -24.65
CA CYS A 304 19.50 -2.76 -24.18
C CYS A 304 18.62 -3.77 -24.92
N ILE A 305 17.31 -3.49 -25.03
CA ILE A 305 16.38 -4.38 -25.75
C ILE A 305 16.76 -4.53 -27.22
N GLN A 306 17.19 -3.46 -27.91
CA GLN A 306 17.64 -3.52 -29.30
C GLN A 306 18.91 -4.38 -29.48
N ILE A 307 19.88 -4.23 -28.57
CA ILE A 307 21.10 -5.06 -28.59
C ILE A 307 20.74 -6.53 -28.34
N LEU A 308 19.92 -6.80 -27.34
CA LEU A 308 19.49 -8.15 -26.99
C LEU A 308 18.66 -8.80 -28.11
N ASP A 309 17.81 -8.04 -28.83
CA ASP A 309 17.08 -8.50 -30.00
C ASP A 309 18.06 -8.92 -31.13
N SER A 310 19.08 -8.13 -31.37
CA SER A 310 20.11 -8.47 -32.38
C SER A 310 20.88 -9.74 -32.05
N LYS A 311 21.02 -10.09 -30.76
CA LYS A 311 21.79 -11.24 -30.27
C LYS A 311 20.93 -12.50 -30.10
N PHE A 312 19.83 -12.42 -29.40
CA PHE A 312 18.96 -13.54 -29.04
C PHE A 312 17.79 -13.70 -30.03
N GLY A 313 17.50 -12.65 -30.80
CA GLY A 313 16.32 -12.59 -31.65
C GLY A 313 15.02 -12.40 -30.86
N SER A 314 13.94 -12.27 -31.59
CA SER A 314 12.60 -12.12 -31.07
C SER A 314 11.56 -12.83 -31.89
N LYS A 315 10.36 -13.03 -31.33
CA LYS A 315 9.18 -13.52 -32.05
C LYS A 315 8.13 -12.44 -32.07
N LEU A 316 7.43 -12.31 -33.19
CA LEU A 316 6.21 -11.46 -33.22
C LEU A 316 5.08 -12.22 -32.53
N ASN A 317 4.42 -11.54 -31.63
CA ASN A 317 3.19 -12.04 -31.01
C ASN A 317 1.97 -11.81 -31.94
N SER A 318 0.77 -12.24 -31.51
CA SER A 318 -0.45 -12.11 -32.34
C SER A 318 -0.84 -10.66 -32.63
N LYS A 319 -0.36 -9.73 -31.83
CA LYS A 319 -0.61 -8.27 -31.96
C LYS A 319 0.45 -7.55 -32.77
N GLY A 320 1.45 -8.26 -33.31
CA GLY A 320 2.52 -7.73 -34.15
C GLY A 320 3.68 -7.09 -33.39
N PHE A 321 3.77 -7.27 -32.08
CA PHE A 321 4.89 -6.77 -31.25
C PHE A 321 5.96 -7.85 -31.04
N LYS A 322 7.21 -7.42 -31.00
CA LYS A 322 8.37 -8.29 -30.75
C LYS A 322 8.45 -8.67 -29.26
N VAL A 323 8.63 -9.96 -28.99
CA VAL A 323 8.95 -10.53 -27.67
C VAL A 323 10.30 -11.22 -27.78
N LEU A 324 11.29 -10.78 -26.99
CA LEU A 324 12.66 -11.31 -27.00
C LEU A 324 12.69 -12.81 -26.64
N ASN A 325 13.58 -13.57 -27.25
CA ASN A 325 13.84 -14.94 -26.84
C ASN A 325 14.78 -14.97 -25.61
N ASN A 326 14.55 -15.84 -24.64
CA ASN A 326 15.41 -16.20 -23.52
C ASN A 326 15.83 -15.05 -22.58
N VAL A 327 15.61 -13.79 -22.93
CA VAL A 327 16.03 -12.63 -22.13
C VAL A 327 14.90 -11.63 -21.93
N ARG A 328 14.94 -10.90 -20.81
CA ARG A 328 14.05 -9.76 -20.47
C ARG A 328 14.89 -8.67 -19.83
N VAL A 329 14.26 -7.51 -19.58
CA VAL A 329 14.86 -6.39 -18.87
C VAL A 329 14.03 -6.05 -17.63
N ILE A 330 14.69 -5.67 -16.54
CA ILE A 330 14.05 -5.05 -15.38
C ILE A 330 14.74 -3.71 -15.08
N GLN A 331 13.97 -2.64 -15.03
CA GLN A 331 14.49 -1.31 -14.66
C GLN A 331 14.14 -1.01 -13.22
N GLY A 332 15.14 -0.74 -12.37
CA GLY A 332 14.96 -0.45 -10.93
C GLY A 332 15.28 0.99 -10.54
N ASP A 333 16.22 1.66 -11.22
CA ASP A 333 16.59 3.03 -10.91
C ASP A 333 15.71 4.04 -11.67
N GLY A 334 15.41 5.17 -11.01
CA GLY A 334 14.65 6.28 -11.58
C GLY A 334 13.18 5.95 -11.90
N ILE A 335 12.59 4.93 -11.28
CA ILE A 335 11.25 4.45 -11.57
C ILE A 335 10.19 5.20 -10.77
N ASN A 336 9.25 5.79 -11.50
CA ASN A 336 8.00 6.40 -11.04
C ASN A 336 6.95 6.31 -12.16
N GLU A 337 5.74 6.79 -11.94
CA GLU A 337 4.63 6.73 -12.90
C GLU A 337 5.00 7.32 -14.27
N ASN A 338 5.70 8.47 -14.28
CA ASN A 338 6.11 9.14 -15.52
C ASN A 338 7.16 8.35 -16.28
N SER A 339 8.19 7.84 -15.61
CA SER A 339 9.25 7.06 -16.27
C SER A 339 8.70 5.72 -16.80
N ILE A 340 7.80 5.05 -16.07
CA ILE A 340 7.11 3.84 -16.54
C ILE A 340 6.35 4.13 -17.84
N ASN A 341 5.52 5.18 -17.87
CA ASN A 341 4.79 5.58 -19.07
C ASN A 341 5.72 5.84 -20.25
N LYS A 342 6.82 6.57 -20.03
CA LYS A 342 7.80 6.90 -21.09
C LYS A 342 8.49 5.64 -21.63
N ILE A 343 8.93 4.75 -20.74
CA ILE A 343 9.57 3.48 -21.12
C ILE A 343 8.62 2.64 -21.96
N LEU A 344 7.40 2.43 -21.50
CA LEU A 344 6.38 1.64 -22.20
C LEU A 344 6.05 2.25 -23.57
N ALA A 345 5.86 3.56 -23.64
CA ALA A 345 5.57 4.26 -24.88
C ALA A 345 6.72 4.11 -25.90
N VAL A 346 7.98 4.31 -25.45
CA VAL A 346 9.17 4.18 -26.33
C VAL A 346 9.31 2.74 -26.85
N LEU A 347 9.11 1.72 -26.00
CA LEU A 347 9.19 0.32 -26.43
C LEU A 347 8.11 0.00 -27.46
N MET A 348 6.85 0.33 -27.20
CA MET A 348 5.76 0.04 -28.14
C MET A 348 5.91 0.80 -29.46
N THR A 349 6.36 2.05 -29.45
CA THR A 349 6.62 2.83 -30.67
C THR A 349 7.73 2.19 -31.52
N ASN A 350 8.68 1.48 -30.90
CA ASN A 350 9.72 0.74 -31.59
C ASN A 350 9.35 -0.73 -31.87
N GLY A 351 8.08 -1.10 -31.72
CA GLY A 351 7.56 -2.44 -32.06
C GLY A 351 7.85 -3.52 -31.01
N TYR A 352 8.26 -3.17 -29.79
CA TYR A 352 8.50 -4.12 -28.70
C TYR A 352 7.30 -4.21 -27.76
N SER A 353 6.91 -5.43 -27.40
CA SER A 353 5.88 -5.67 -26.39
C SER A 353 6.30 -5.24 -25.01
N ALA A 354 5.35 -4.76 -24.21
CA ALA A 354 5.51 -4.53 -22.76
C ALA A 354 5.87 -5.82 -21.99
N SER A 355 5.71 -7.00 -22.61
CA SER A 355 6.18 -8.29 -22.07
C SER A 355 7.69 -8.34 -21.82
N ASN A 356 8.48 -7.52 -22.53
CA ASN A 356 9.94 -7.51 -22.44
C ASN A 356 10.49 -6.80 -21.20
N ILE A 357 9.66 -6.03 -20.49
CA ILE A 357 10.07 -5.19 -19.36
C ILE A 357 9.30 -5.53 -18.08
N ALA A 358 9.98 -5.49 -16.95
CA ALA A 358 9.44 -5.35 -15.63
C ALA A 358 10.08 -4.16 -14.93
N PHE A 359 9.49 -3.72 -13.82
CA PHE A 359 9.97 -2.57 -13.07
C PHE A 359 10.24 -2.96 -11.62
N GLY A 360 11.27 -2.36 -11.02
CA GLY A 360 11.50 -2.35 -9.58
C GLY A 360 11.33 -0.93 -9.06
N MET A 361 10.67 -0.77 -7.93
CA MET A 361 10.45 0.55 -7.35
C MET A 361 10.76 0.51 -5.85
N GLY A 362 11.68 1.35 -5.42
CA GLY A 362 12.16 1.39 -4.03
C GLY A 362 11.43 2.43 -3.20
N GLY A 363 12.19 3.42 -2.67
CA GLY A 363 11.66 4.49 -1.83
C GLY A 363 10.52 5.29 -2.47
N GLN A 364 10.48 5.41 -3.78
CA GLN A 364 9.37 6.05 -4.48
C GLN A 364 8.04 5.31 -4.27
N LEU A 365 8.05 3.98 -4.12
CA LEU A 365 6.85 3.19 -3.85
C LEU A 365 6.42 3.30 -2.38
N LEU A 366 7.37 3.11 -1.46
CA LEU A 366 7.04 2.95 -0.04
C LEU A 366 7.22 4.22 0.80
N GLN A 367 8.12 5.16 0.43
CA GLN A 367 8.49 6.29 1.30
C GLN A 367 8.11 7.66 0.73
N ALA A 368 7.97 7.82 -0.58
CA ALA A 368 7.65 9.11 -1.19
C ALA A 368 6.18 9.53 -0.96
N HIS A 369 5.70 9.32 0.25
CA HIS A 369 4.34 9.63 0.69
C HIS A 369 4.36 10.34 2.02
N ASN A 370 3.39 11.23 2.21
CA ASN A 370 3.04 11.78 3.50
C ASN A 370 1.50 11.88 3.60
N ARG A 371 0.99 12.27 4.76
CA ARG A 371 -0.45 12.42 4.97
C ARG A 371 -1.11 13.35 3.94
N ASP A 372 -0.37 14.36 3.47
CA ASP A 372 -0.89 15.40 2.57
C ASP A 372 -0.85 14.97 1.08
N THR A 373 -0.20 13.86 0.73
CA THR A 373 -0.26 13.24 -0.61
C THR A 373 -1.72 13.04 -1.06
N LEU A 374 -2.57 12.55 -0.15
CA LEU A 374 -4.03 12.42 -0.34
C LEU A 374 -4.84 13.24 0.66
N LYS A 375 -4.19 14.17 1.39
CA LYS A 375 -4.81 15.11 2.35
C LYS A 375 -5.75 14.42 3.35
N PHE A 376 -5.27 13.32 3.95
CA PHE A 376 -6.05 12.57 4.92
C PHE A 376 -6.36 13.38 6.17
N ALA A 377 -7.59 13.23 6.66
CA ALA A 377 -8.04 13.85 7.89
C ALA A 377 -9.04 12.94 8.62
N MET A 378 -8.98 12.97 9.95
CA MET A 378 -10.06 12.49 10.82
C MET A 378 -10.78 13.69 11.42
N LYS A 379 -12.12 13.66 11.45
CA LYS A 379 -12.93 14.76 11.95
C LYS A 379 -14.12 14.25 12.74
N CYS A 380 -14.35 14.87 13.91
CA CYS A 380 -15.60 14.75 14.61
C CYS A 380 -16.70 15.43 13.78
N SER A 381 -17.83 14.76 13.59
CA SER A 381 -18.96 15.28 12.81
C SER A 381 -20.30 15.20 13.54
N SER A 382 -20.39 14.46 14.65
CA SER A 382 -21.58 14.42 15.50
C SER A 382 -21.18 14.19 16.95
N ILE A 383 -21.97 14.76 17.87
CA ILE A 383 -21.83 14.62 19.31
C ILE A 383 -23.22 14.50 19.94
N THR A 384 -23.35 13.69 20.99
CA THR A 384 -24.58 13.65 21.79
C THR A 384 -24.35 14.38 23.15
N VAL A 385 -25.14 15.38 23.43
CA VAL A 385 -25.07 16.17 24.68
C VAL A 385 -26.43 16.19 25.35
N ASN A 386 -26.53 15.73 26.59
CA ASN A 386 -27.80 15.63 27.37
C ASN A 386 -28.90 14.85 26.59
N GLY A 387 -28.51 13.82 25.82
CA GLY A 387 -29.40 13.00 25.02
C GLY A 387 -29.79 13.59 23.64
N GLU A 388 -29.33 14.79 23.31
CA GLU A 388 -29.56 15.42 22.00
C GLU A 388 -28.37 15.23 21.09
N GLU A 389 -28.59 14.68 19.90
CA GLU A 389 -27.58 14.60 18.84
C GLU A 389 -27.40 15.95 18.16
N ARG A 390 -26.15 16.39 18.02
CA ARG A 390 -25.77 17.66 17.39
C ARG A 390 -24.75 17.45 16.31
N ASP A 391 -24.91 18.14 15.21
CA ASP A 391 -23.91 18.19 14.14
C ASP A 391 -22.68 18.99 14.59
N VAL A 392 -21.50 18.47 14.28
CA VAL A 392 -20.22 19.15 14.52
C VAL A 392 -19.52 19.30 13.18
N PHE A 393 -19.18 20.53 12.83
CA PHE A 393 -18.44 20.80 11.60
C PHE A 393 -17.69 22.12 11.73
N LYS A 394 -16.66 22.29 10.90
CA LYS A 394 -16.04 23.59 10.67
C LYS A 394 -16.26 24.03 9.23
N ASP A 395 -16.47 25.33 9.07
CA ASP A 395 -16.64 25.98 7.76
C ASP A 395 -15.84 27.30 7.74
N PRO A 396 -14.48 27.22 7.61
CA PRO A 396 -13.63 28.40 7.74
C PRO A 396 -13.78 29.31 6.52
N VAL A 397 -14.10 30.56 6.74
CA VAL A 397 -14.24 31.59 5.69
C VAL A 397 -12.92 31.77 4.88
N THR A 398 -11.78 31.54 5.55
CA THR A 398 -10.46 31.73 4.95
C THR A 398 -10.01 30.56 4.05
N ASP A 399 -10.65 29.39 4.14
CA ASP A 399 -10.30 28.21 3.34
C ASP A 399 -11.50 27.25 3.25
N PRO A 400 -12.39 27.48 2.26
CA PRO A 400 -13.56 26.61 2.04
C PRO A 400 -13.19 25.15 1.76
N GLY A 401 -11.98 24.85 1.25
CA GLY A 401 -11.46 23.51 1.03
C GLY A 401 -11.22 22.72 2.32
N LYS A 402 -11.26 23.40 3.48
CA LYS A 402 -11.16 22.78 4.80
C LYS A 402 -12.50 22.60 5.51
N SER A 403 -13.63 22.87 4.86
CA SER A 403 -14.95 22.57 5.42
C SER A 403 -15.07 21.06 5.69
N SER A 404 -15.71 20.69 6.79
CA SER A 404 -15.89 19.30 7.19
C SER A 404 -17.34 18.87 7.05
N LYS A 405 -17.57 17.57 6.86
CA LYS A 405 -18.91 16.99 6.83
C LYS A 405 -19.55 17.06 8.21
N ALA A 406 -20.88 17.12 8.26
CA ALA A 406 -21.67 17.27 9.46
C ALA A 406 -22.59 16.05 9.67
N GLY A 407 -22.81 15.66 10.93
CA GLY A 407 -23.71 14.59 11.36
C GLY A 407 -23.08 13.21 11.37
N ARG A 408 -23.89 12.21 11.70
CA ARG A 408 -23.49 10.80 11.59
C ARG A 408 -23.49 10.41 10.13
N LEU A 409 -22.42 9.78 9.66
CA LEU A 409 -22.18 9.59 8.24
C LEU A 409 -22.04 8.11 7.89
N ASP A 410 -22.43 7.77 6.65
CA ASP A 410 -22.24 6.46 6.04
C ASP A 410 -21.78 6.62 4.59
N LEU A 411 -21.21 5.58 4.00
CA LEU A 411 -20.86 5.54 2.59
C LEU A 411 -21.76 4.54 1.86
N VAL A 412 -22.46 5.03 0.84
CA VAL A 412 -23.30 4.22 -0.01
C VAL A 412 -22.70 4.07 -1.40
N LYS A 413 -22.98 2.94 -2.05
CA LYS A 413 -22.71 2.74 -3.48
C LYS A 413 -24.03 2.47 -4.19
N TRP A 414 -24.42 3.41 -5.03
CA TRP A 414 -25.64 3.33 -5.80
C TRP A 414 -25.56 2.30 -6.94
N ALA A 415 -26.70 1.86 -7.46
CA ALA A 415 -26.77 0.89 -8.56
C ALA A 415 -26.02 1.33 -9.84
N ASN A 416 -25.86 2.63 -10.05
CA ASN A 416 -25.09 3.21 -11.17
C ASN A 416 -23.56 3.21 -10.91
N GLY A 417 -23.11 2.64 -9.78
CA GLY A 417 -21.71 2.57 -9.39
C GLY A 417 -21.18 3.82 -8.65
N LYS A 418 -21.97 4.89 -8.52
CA LYS A 418 -21.55 6.12 -7.83
C LYS A 418 -21.45 5.88 -6.33
N PHE A 419 -20.34 6.33 -5.74
CA PHE A 419 -20.15 6.43 -4.29
C PHE A 419 -20.66 7.77 -3.78
N GLU A 420 -21.27 7.77 -2.61
CA GLU A 420 -21.77 8.98 -1.98
C GLU A 420 -21.74 8.86 -0.46
N THR A 421 -21.12 9.84 0.22
CA THR A 421 -21.20 9.98 1.66
C THR A 421 -22.55 10.60 2.02
N VAL A 422 -23.36 9.89 2.81
CA VAL A 422 -24.70 10.32 3.20
C VAL A 422 -24.79 10.53 4.71
N LYS A 423 -25.63 11.48 5.13
CA LYS A 423 -25.95 11.68 6.55
C LYS A 423 -27.00 10.63 6.96
N LEU A 424 -26.75 9.98 8.10
CA LEU A 424 -27.68 9.02 8.67
C LEU A 424 -28.82 9.74 9.43
N PRO A 425 -30.05 9.23 9.37
CA PRO A 425 -31.12 9.63 10.29
C PRO A 425 -30.73 9.34 11.74
N ALA A 426 -31.30 10.11 12.68
CA ALA A 426 -31.07 9.92 14.11
C ALA A 426 -31.35 8.46 14.54
N GLY A 427 -30.48 7.91 15.39
CA GLY A 427 -30.58 6.54 15.89
C GLY A 427 -30.22 5.43 14.89
N LYS A 428 -29.88 5.74 13.64
CA LYS A 428 -29.41 4.75 12.67
C LYS A 428 -27.91 4.60 12.72
N ILE A 429 -27.41 3.38 12.58
CA ILE A 429 -25.97 3.06 12.52
C ILE A 429 -25.49 2.80 11.09
N ALA A 430 -26.40 2.51 10.16
CA ALA A 430 -26.11 2.24 8.76
C ALA A 430 -27.29 2.62 7.85
N ASN A 431 -26.96 2.98 6.59
CA ASN A 431 -27.90 3.08 5.49
C ASN A 431 -28.15 1.68 4.88
N GLU A 432 -29.30 1.45 4.27
CA GLU A 432 -29.61 0.17 3.60
C GLU A 432 -28.69 -0.14 2.40
N PHE A 433 -28.17 0.90 1.73
CA PHE A 433 -27.19 0.79 0.64
C PHE A 433 -25.74 0.96 1.09
N SER A 434 -25.49 0.87 2.40
CA SER A 434 -24.15 1.02 2.97
C SER A 434 -23.20 -0.07 2.48
N ILE A 435 -22.02 0.35 2.04
CA ILE A 435 -20.90 -0.57 1.80
C ILE A 435 -19.98 -0.73 3.02
N MET A 436 -20.11 0.16 4.01
CA MET A 436 -19.31 0.08 5.24
C MET A 436 -19.78 -1.08 6.11
N LYS A 437 -18.84 -1.81 6.67
CA LYS A 437 -19.07 -2.91 7.61
C LYS A 437 -18.54 -2.56 8.98
N THR A 438 -19.18 -3.06 10.05
CA THR A 438 -18.57 -3.02 11.38
C THR A 438 -17.38 -3.97 11.38
N VAL A 439 -16.18 -3.40 11.57
CA VAL A 439 -14.90 -4.13 11.52
C VAL A 439 -14.30 -4.35 12.90
N TYR A 440 -14.74 -3.55 13.88
CA TYR A 440 -14.33 -3.68 15.28
C TYR A 440 -15.47 -3.19 16.17
N GLU A 441 -15.71 -3.90 17.28
CA GLU A 441 -16.66 -3.49 18.30
C GLU A 441 -16.24 -4.03 19.67
N ASN A 442 -16.12 -3.15 20.66
CA ASN A 442 -15.92 -3.47 22.08
C ASN A 442 -14.81 -4.50 22.35
N GLY A 443 -13.63 -4.29 21.74
CA GLY A 443 -12.45 -5.14 21.95
C GLY A 443 -12.31 -6.27 20.94
N GLU A 444 -13.25 -6.45 20.02
CA GLU A 444 -13.26 -7.56 19.07
C GLU A 444 -13.15 -7.11 17.62
N VAL A 445 -12.26 -7.75 16.86
CA VAL A 445 -12.13 -7.57 15.40
C VAL A 445 -13.14 -8.49 14.71
N LEU A 446 -14.03 -7.91 13.91
CA LEU A 446 -15.18 -8.59 13.31
C LEU A 446 -15.00 -8.91 11.81
N VAL A 447 -13.83 -8.59 11.23
CA VAL A 447 -13.54 -8.82 9.82
C VAL A 447 -12.46 -9.88 9.67
N ASP A 448 -12.78 -10.94 8.93
CA ASP A 448 -11.86 -12.00 8.54
C ASP A 448 -11.98 -12.31 7.04
N GLU A 449 -11.71 -11.30 6.21
CA GLU A 449 -11.78 -11.43 4.76
C GLU A 449 -10.45 -11.96 4.20
N SER A 450 -10.50 -12.81 3.17
CA SER A 450 -9.29 -13.33 2.53
C SER A 450 -8.54 -12.23 1.76
N PHE A 451 -7.22 -12.31 1.73
CA PHE A 451 -6.37 -11.39 0.95
C PHE A 451 -6.67 -11.47 -0.56
N GLU A 452 -7.10 -12.62 -1.04
CA GLU A 452 -7.54 -12.83 -2.42
C GLU A 452 -8.74 -11.95 -2.78
N ASN A 453 -9.75 -11.86 -1.89
CA ASN A 453 -10.90 -11.00 -2.10
C ASN A 453 -10.51 -9.52 -2.16
N ILE A 454 -9.52 -9.11 -1.36
CA ILE A 454 -8.94 -7.77 -1.39
C ILE A 454 -8.29 -7.51 -2.76
N ARG A 455 -7.45 -8.43 -3.24
CA ARG A 455 -6.84 -8.36 -4.58
C ARG A 455 -7.86 -8.30 -5.72
N ASN A 456 -8.90 -9.11 -5.63
CA ASN A 456 -9.95 -9.13 -6.65
C ASN A 456 -10.65 -7.77 -6.77
N ARG A 457 -10.91 -7.10 -5.64
CA ARG A 457 -11.50 -5.75 -5.66
C ARG A 457 -10.58 -4.71 -6.27
N THR A 458 -9.27 -4.75 -6.00
CA THR A 458 -8.31 -3.83 -6.64
C THR A 458 -8.17 -4.08 -8.14
N SER A 459 -8.48 -5.28 -8.61
CA SER A 459 -8.36 -5.69 -10.02
C SER A 459 -9.64 -5.53 -10.83
N ASP A 460 -10.73 -5.06 -10.24
CA ASP A 460 -12.03 -4.91 -10.91
C ASP A 460 -11.99 -4.02 -12.17
N PHE A 461 -11.03 -3.10 -12.26
CA PHE A 461 -10.83 -2.25 -13.45
C PHE A 461 -10.52 -3.07 -14.71
N THR A 462 -9.89 -4.24 -14.60
CA THR A 462 -9.56 -5.08 -15.77
C THR A 462 -10.81 -5.56 -16.51
N LYS A 463 -11.96 -5.59 -15.83
CA LYS A 463 -13.24 -5.93 -16.45
C LYS A 463 -13.70 -4.92 -17.51
N LEU A 464 -13.18 -3.67 -17.45
CA LEU A 464 -13.49 -2.63 -18.45
C LEU A 464 -12.89 -2.97 -19.83
N TYR A 465 -11.82 -3.75 -19.88
CA TYR A 465 -11.12 -4.15 -21.12
C TYR A 465 -11.69 -5.42 -21.74
N LYS A 466 -12.60 -6.11 -21.04
CA LYS A 466 -13.20 -7.39 -21.48
C LYS A 466 -14.59 -7.21 -22.10
N LYS A 467 -15.03 -5.96 -22.25
CA LYS A 467 -16.30 -5.60 -22.94
C LYS A 467 -16.04 -5.18 -24.36
#